data_980d68cbc20b024967310e8bccb5f4eb
#
_entry.id   980d68cbc20b024967310e8bccb5f4eb
#
_cell.length_a   1.000
_cell.length_b   1.000
_cell.length_c   1.000
_cell.angle_alpha   90.00
_cell.angle_beta   90.00
_cell.angle_gamma   90.00
#
_symmetry.space_group_name_H-M   'P 1'
#
loop_
_entity.id
_entity.type
_entity.pdbx_description
1 polymer ?
#
loop_
_entity_poly.entity_id
_entity_poly.type
_entity_poly.pdbx_seq_one_letter_code
_entity_poly.pdbx_strand_id
1 'polypeptide(L)' 'MTEKDYQLFGTKILNQKTKEVGLLICIWKNKFADAEVDYATCVDRQGKRYNIELDNIEVLDDFEK' A
#
# COMPACT_ATOMS: atom_id res chain seq x y z
N MET A 1 17.25 1.09 2.97
CA MET A 1 16.14 0.62 2.14
C MET A 1 16.47 -0.70 1.52
N THR A 2 15.57 -1.62 1.57
CA THR A 2 15.81 -2.95 1.05
C THR A 2 15.30 -3.05 -0.37
N GLU A 3 15.76 -4.06 -1.06
CA GLU A 3 15.27 -4.31 -2.41
C GLU A 3 13.78 -4.59 -2.42
N LYS A 4 13.32 -5.22 -1.36
CA LYS A 4 11.92 -5.56 -1.29
C LYS A 4 11.06 -4.30 -1.28
N ASP A 5 11.44 -3.31 -0.47
CA ASP A 5 10.70 -2.05 -0.45
C ASP A 5 10.73 -1.38 -1.79
N TYR A 6 11.88 -1.47 -2.43
CA TYR A 6 12.07 -0.84 -3.70
C TYR A 6 11.15 -1.44 -4.75
N GLN A 7 10.99 -2.75 -4.72
CA GLN A 7 10.16 -3.42 -5.69
C GLN A 7 8.70 -3.07 -5.56
N LEU A 8 8.27 -2.77 -4.35
CA LEU A 8 6.86 -2.45 -4.13
C LEU A 8 6.53 -1.00 -4.40
N PHE A 9 7.54 -0.17 -4.44
CA PHE A 9 7.31 1.25 -4.62
C PHE A 9 6.68 1.51 -5.99
N GLY A 10 5.57 2.24 -6.00
CA GLY A 10 4.90 2.56 -7.24
C GLY A 10 3.99 1.45 -7.75
N THR A 11 3.84 0.40 -6.97
CA THR A 11 2.94 -0.67 -7.37
C THR A 11 1.49 -0.17 -7.38
N LYS A 12 0.79 -0.53 -8.42
CA LYS A 12 -0.62 -0.16 -8.52
C LYS A 12 -1.45 -0.99 -7.55
N ILE A 13 -2.29 -0.32 -6.81
CA ILE A 13 -3.14 -1.02 -5.85
C ILE A 13 -4.57 -0.49 -5.94
N LEU A 14 -5.47 -1.29 -5.44
CA LEU A 14 -6.87 -0.92 -5.34
C LEU A 14 -7.22 -0.73 -3.87
N ASN A 15 -7.72 0.46 -3.54
CA ASN A 15 -8.20 0.72 -2.20
C ASN A 15 -9.59 0.13 -2.08
N GLN A 16 -9.71 -0.91 -1.28
CA GLN A 16 -10.97 -1.64 -1.22
C GLN A 16 -12.05 -0.87 -0.48
N LYS A 17 -11.67 0.12 0.29
CA LYS A 17 -12.66 0.92 0.99
C LYS A 17 -13.32 1.94 0.09
N THR A 18 -12.55 2.56 -0.79
CA THR A 18 -13.08 3.58 -1.67
C THR A 18 -13.25 3.08 -3.09
N LYS A 19 -12.68 1.92 -3.39
CA LYS A 19 -12.71 1.36 -4.74
C LYS A 19 -11.94 2.19 -5.74
N GLU A 20 -10.94 2.88 -5.26
CA GLU A 20 -10.11 3.72 -6.11
C GLU A 20 -8.75 3.11 -6.28
N VAL A 21 -8.17 3.36 -7.43
CA VAL A 21 -6.83 2.88 -7.75
C VAL A 21 -5.82 3.91 -7.28
N GLY A 22 -4.74 3.44 -6.71
CA GLY A 22 -3.66 4.31 -6.28
C GLY A 22 -2.34 3.62 -6.47
N LEU A 23 -1.29 4.24 -5.94
CA LEU A 23 0.05 3.69 -6.01
C LEU A 23 0.58 3.48 -4.60
N LEU A 24 1.23 2.37 -4.41
CA LEU A 24 1.83 2.03 -3.13
C LEU A 24 3.18 2.73 -3.01
N ILE A 25 3.38 3.41 -1.90
CA ILE A 25 4.66 4.08 -1.66
C ILE A 25 5.53 3.26 -0.74
N CYS A 26 4.98 2.81 0.37
CA CYS A 26 5.75 1.99 1.28
C CYS A 26 4.82 1.21 2.19
N ILE A 27 5.37 0.20 2.80
CA ILE A 27 4.66 -0.62 3.77
C ILE A 27 5.37 -0.47 5.09
N TRP A 28 4.61 -0.33 6.15
CA TRP A 28 5.22 -0.20 7.46
C TRP A 28 4.34 -0.90 8.48
N LYS A 29 4.90 -1.11 9.64
CA LYS A 29 4.24 -1.89 10.66
C LYS A 29 4.07 -1.02 11.89
N ASN A 30 2.91 -1.12 12.50
CA ASN A 30 2.64 -0.41 13.73
C ASN A 30 2.38 -1.44 14.82
N LYS A 31 3.02 -1.24 15.95
CA LYS A 31 2.87 -2.16 17.06
C LYS A 31 1.97 -1.55 18.12
N PHE A 32 0.98 -2.31 18.49
CA PHE A 32 0.17 -1.95 19.63
C PHE A 32 0.56 -2.87 20.78
N ALA A 33 -0.12 -2.75 21.89
CA ALA A 33 0.28 -3.48 23.09
C ALA A 33 0.42 -4.97 22.82
N ASP A 34 -0.56 -5.54 22.18
CA ASP A 34 -0.58 -6.98 21.98
C ASP A 34 -0.62 -7.38 20.54
N ALA A 35 -0.53 -6.44 19.62
CA ALA A 35 -0.78 -6.77 18.24
C ALA A 35 0.10 -5.94 17.34
N GLU A 36 0.31 -6.45 16.15
CA GLU A 36 1.00 -5.71 15.10
C GLU A 36 0.06 -5.61 13.92
N VAL A 37 0.01 -4.44 13.33
CA VAL A 37 -0.83 -4.22 12.17
C VAL A 37 0.05 -3.65 11.08
N ASP A 38 -0.07 -4.22 9.90
CA ASP A 38 0.66 -3.74 8.74
C ASP A 38 -0.15 -2.67 8.03
N TYR A 39 0.51 -1.58 7.73
CA TYR A 39 -0.10 -0.46 7.04
C TYR A 39 0.62 -0.20 5.74
N ALA A 40 -0.03 0.49 4.88
CA ALA A 40 0.55 0.92 3.62
C ALA A 40 0.31 2.41 3.46
N THR A 41 1.31 3.09 2.96
CA THR A 41 1.17 4.48 2.57
C THR A 41 1.03 4.51 1.06
N CYS A 42 -0.05 5.11 0.59
CA CYS A 42 -0.38 5.12 -0.82
C CYS A 42 -0.66 6.54 -1.27
N VAL A 43 -0.69 6.70 -2.58
CA VAL A 43 -1.00 7.98 -3.20
C VAL A 43 -2.20 7.78 -4.07
N ASP A 44 -3.20 8.67 -3.95
CA ASP A 44 -4.37 8.55 -4.80
C ASP A 44 -4.11 9.23 -6.14
N ARG A 45 -5.13 9.28 -6.96
CA ARG A 45 -4.96 9.79 -8.32
C ARG A 45 -4.69 11.28 -8.35
N GLN A 46 -4.97 11.95 -7.26
CA GLN A 46 -4.72 13.37 -7.17
C GLN A 46 -3.38 13.70 -6.53
N GLY A 47 -2.63 12.67 -6.20
CA GLY A 47 -1.34 12.89 -5.59
C GLY A 47 -1.37 13.04 -4.10
N LYS A 48 -2.48 12.71 -3.48
CA LYS A 48 -2.61 12.82 -2.05
C LYS A 48 -2.20 11.53 -1.37
N ARG A 49 -1.38 11.64 -0.35
CA ARG A 49 -0.95 10.47 0.40
C ARG A 49 -1.96 10.12 1.47
N TYR A 50 -2.09 8.83 1.72
CA TYR A 50 -2.94 8.36 2.79
C TYR A 50 -2.39 7.06 3.32
N ASN A 51 -2.72 6.74 4.55
CA ASN A 51 -2.34 5.48 5.18
C ASN A 51 -3.56 4.60 5.30
N ILE A 52 -3.36 3.32 5.05
CA ILE A 52 -4.47 2.39 5.08
C ILE A 52 -3.91 1.05 5.52
N GLU A 53 -4.73 0.26 6.19
CA GLU A 53 -4.29 -1.06 6.57
C GLU A 53 -4.01 -1.89 5.33
N LEU A 54 -2.93 -2.65 5.41
CA LEU A 54 -2.51 -3.44 4.27
C LEU A 54 -3.59 -4.39 3.79
N ASP A 55 -4.40 -4.89 4.71
CA ASP A 55 -5.46 -5.81 4.34
C ASP A 55 -6.57 -5.15 3.55
N ASN A 56 -6.59 -3.84 3.50
CA ASN A 56 -7.63 -3.11 2.80
C ASN A 56 -7.22 -2.66 1.43
N ILE A 57 -6.09 -3.10 0.96
CA ILE A 57 -5.68 -2.83 -0.41
C ILE A 57 -5.45 -4.13 -1.14
N GLU A 58 -5.59 -4.06 -2.44
CA GLU A 58 -5.34 -5.20 -3.29
C GLU A 58 -4.31 -4.80 -4.31
N VAL A 59 -3.25 -5.57 -4.43
CA VAL A 59 -2.21 -5.27 -5.41
C VAL A 59 -2.74 -5.64 -6.79
N LEU A 60 -2.68 -4.68 -7.68
CA LEU A 60 -3.10 -4.90 -9.05
C LEU A 60 -1.87 -5.20 -9.88
N ASP A 61 -1.71 -6.46 -10.17
CA ASP A 61 -0.51 -6.91 -10.83
C ASP A 61 -0.77 -7.03 -12.30
N ASP A 62 -0.43 -6.03 -13.04
CA ASP A 62 -0.69 -6.08 -14.45
C ASP A 62 0.56 -6.09 -15.27
N PHE A 63 1.67 -6.43 -14.68
CA PHE A 63 2.80 -6.64 -15.50
C PHE A 63 3.12 -8.06 -15.57
N GLU A 64 2.54 -8.80 -15.42
CA GLU A 64 2.89 -10.06 -15.56
C GLU A 64 2.92 -10.52 -16.77
N LYS A 65 3.12 -10.22 -17.03
CA LYS A 65 3.15 -10.46 -17.90
C LYS A 65 3.29 -10.69 -18.19
#